data_9fe435078048da8a1b1e4c6dbc542b61
#
_entry.id   9fe435078048da8a1b1e4c6dbc542b61
#
_cell.length_a   1.000
_cell.length_b   1.000
_cell.length_c   1.000
_cell.angle_alpha   90.00
_cell.angle_beta   90.00
_cell.angle_gamma   90.00
#
_symmetry.space_group_name_H-M   'P 1'
#
loop_
_entity.id
_entity.type
_entity.pdbx_description
1 polymer ?
#
loop_
_entity_poly.entity_id
_entity_poly.type
_entity_poly.pdbx_seq_one_letter_code
_entity_poly.pdbx_strand_id
1 'polypeptide(L)'
;MKSIFYYVSILSLLIVININGQGFLKADGRKIVNENGTPVLLRGMGLGGWMVPEGYMLQTSSFANSATEFRKKIASVIGEEETDKFFKLYRQNMVTKKDIQQLAEMGFNSIRLPMHYNLYTPKDKPFEYIDEGFELTDSLLAWCKEYQLYLILDLHAAPGGQSDENISDYIPGEPSLWESETNRLRTIDLWKKLATRYANEEWIGGYDLINETKWNLPNNNKPLRDLYIAITNAIREVDKKHIIFIEGNWWANDFTGLTPPWDNNMVYSFHKYWNNNDLNSISGYLSMSAQHNIPLWLGESGENSNAWFTDAIELVEANNIGWCWWTFKKIGSVNSPWNVRKSEGYDNLLKYWSGTGSKPSVQAAITGLTQQAIYFNNDNCEFNEDMIDAMFRQVQTTELKPFRENKIPGILFGSDYDYGRYNIAYRDNDYQNVNSGTWNNGWVYRNDGIDLEKCSDAISS
;
A
#
# COMPACT_ATOMS: atom_id res chain seq x y z
N MET A 1 -17.99 46.36 52.88
CA MET A 1 -17.66 45.76 51.55
C MET A 1 -17.71 44.24 51.69
N LYS A 2 -18.78 43.62 51.18
CA LYS A 2 -18.95 42.15 51.23
C LYS A 2 -18.47 41.59 49.86
N SER A 3 -17.38 40.81 49.86
CA SER A 3 -16.89 40.11 48.68
C SER A 3 -17.76 38.88 48.42
N ILE A 4 -18.37 38.83 47.24
CA ILE A 4 -19.12 37.67 46.75
C ILE A 4 -18.16 36.84 45.92
N PHE A 5 -17.83 35.64 46.39
CA PHE A 5 -17.10 34.63 45.62
C PHE A 5 -18.08 33.85 44.75
N TYR A 6 -17.95 33.95 43.45
CA TYR A 6 -18.64 33.08 42.49
C TYR A 6 -17.83 31.76 42.32
N TYR A 7 -18.42 30.67 42.78
CA TYR A 7 -17.93 29.33 42.43
C TYR A 7 -18.44 28.99 41.01
N VAL A 8 -17.54 28.93 40.07
CA VAL A 8 -17.82 28.36 38.76
C VAL A 8 -17.56 26.86 38.84
N SER A 9 -18.65 26.09 38.96
CA SER A 9 -18.59 24.62 38.84
C SER A 9 -18.39 24.26 37.37
N ILE A 10 -17.18 23.84 36.99
CA ILE A 10 -16.90 23.22 35.67
C ILE A 10 -17.46 21.81 35.75
N LEU A 11 -18.60 21.59 35.10
CA LEU A 11 -19.19 20.29 34.88
C LEU A 11 -18.38 19.62 33.75
N SER A 12 -17.41 18.79 34.12
CA SER A 12 -16.67 17.96 33.16
C SER A 12 -17.65 16.91 32.62
N LEU A 13 -18.13 17.13 31.40
CA LEU A 13 -18.89 16.14 30.65
C LEU A 13 -17.92 15.03 30.25
N LEU A 14 -17.85 13.95 31.01
CA LEU A 14 -17.23 12.72 30.62
C LEU A 14 -18.04 12.16 29.42
N ILE A 15 -17.63 12.48 28.22
CA ILE A 15 -18.09 11.75 27.03
C ILE A 15 -17.48 10.34 27.16
N VAL A 16 -18.28 9.42 27.66
CA VAL A 16 -17.99 7.97 27.52
C VAL A 16 -18.15 7.69 26.03
N ILE A 17 -17.05 7.77 25.30
CA ILE A 17 -16.99 7.21 23.94
C ILE A 17 -17.16 5.71 24.16
N ASN A 18 -18.35 5.18 23.90
CA ASN A 18 -18.54 3.77 23.73
C ASN A 18 -17.69 3.36 22.53
N ILE A 19 -16.53 2.78 22.79
CA ILE A 19 -15.71 2.08 21.80
C ILE A 19 -16.43 0.75 21.51
N ASN A 20 -17.61 0.84 20.91
CA ASN A 20 -18.17 -0.28 20.20
C ASN A 20 -17.32 -0.43 18.95
N GLY A 21 -16.60 -1.54 18.81
CA GLY A 21 -15.94 -1.90 17.58
C GLY A 21 -16.91 -1.65 16.43
N GLN A 22 -16.42 -1.19 15.28
CA GLN A 22 -17.31 -0.95 14.12
C GLN A 22 -17.92 -2.27 13.59
N GLY A 23 -17.52 -3.41 14.15
CA GLY A 23 -17.98 -4.75 13.79
C GLY A 23 -17.44 -5.22 12.44
N PHE A 24 -17.91 -6.38 12.00
CA PHE A 24 -17.53 -6.94 10.72
C PHE A 24 -18.02 -6.09 9.56
N LEU A 25 -17.15 -5.88 8.57
CA LEU A 25 -17.55 -5.29 7.30
C LEU A 25 -18.32 -6.29 6.44
N LYS A 26 -19.26 -5.80 5.67
CA LYS A 26 -20.03 -6.61 4.71
C LYS A 26 -20.37 -5.82 3.45
N ALA A 27 -20.56 -6.55 2.36
CA ALA A 27 -21.15 -6.02 1.15
C ALA A 27 -22.68 -5.86 1.32
N ASP A 28 -23.20 -4.67 1.01
CA ASP A 28 -24.64 -4.38 1.01
C ASP A 28 -24.97 -3.58 -0.25
N GLY A 29 -25.54 -4.25 -1.23
CA GLY A 29 -25.71 -3.68 -2.55
C GLY A 29 -24.36 -3.21 -3.12
N ARG A 30 -24.28 -1.95 -3.51
CA ARG A 30 -23.07 -1.34 -4.09
C ARG A 30 -22.19 -0.64 -3.05
N LYS A 31 -22.32 -0.99 -1.77
CA LYS A 31 -21.58 -0.36 -0.66
C LYS A 31 -20.92 -1.40 0.23
N ILE A 32 -19.80 -1.04 0.80
CA ILE A 32 -19.27 -1.70 1.99
C ILE A 32 -19.91 -1.02 3.19
N VAL A 33 -20.44 -1.81 4.12
CA VAL A 33 -21.08 -1.30 5.35
C VAL A 33 -20.51 -2.01 6.56
N ASN A 34 -20.61 -1.37 7.73
CA ASN A 34 -20.31 -2.02 9.00
C ASN A 34 -21.49 -2.89 9.46
N GLU A 35 -21.35 -3.53 10.61
CA GLU A 35 -22.36 -4.43 11.18
C GLU A 35 -23.73 -3.74 11.36
N ASN A 36 -23.76 -2.45 11.66
CA ASN A 36 -24.96 -1.66 11.83
C ASN A 36 -25.61 -1.19 10.50
N GLY A 37 -25.04 -1.56 9.36
CA GLY A 37 -25.50 -1.14 8.03
C GLY A 37 -25.07 0.28 7.65
N THR A 38 -24.17 0.91 8.42
CA THR A 38 -23.62 2.23 8.08
C THR A 38 -22.56 2.09 7.00
N PRO A 39 -22.63 2.86 5.89
CA PRO A 39 -21.61 2.84 4.84
C PRO A 39 -20.22 3.19 5.40
N VAL A 40 -19.23 2.43 4.99
CA VAL A 40 -17.80 2.62 5.32
C VAL A 40 -17.02 2.82 4.03
N LEU A 41 -16.42 3.99 3.89
CA LEU A 41 -15.45 4.27 2.85
C LEU A 41 -14.06 3.89 3.37
N LEU A 42 -13.49 2.82 2.84
CA LEU A 42 -12.14 2.40 3.19
C LEU A 42 -11.13 3.38 2.57
N ARG A 43 -10.42 4.12 3.39
CA ARG A 43 -9.32 5.02 3.02
C ARG A 43 -8.04 4.37 3.50
N GLY A 44 -7.34 3.70 2.60
CA GLY A 44 -6.28 2.78 2.95
C GLY A 44 -4.88 3.21 2.52
N MET A 45 -3.89 2.57 3.15
CA MET A 45 -2.49 2.61 2.75
C MET A 45 -1.95 1.19 2.61
N GLY A 46 -1.30 0.91 1.47
CA GLY A 46 -0.60 -0.34 1.20
C GLY A 46 0.79 -0.35 1.83
N LEU A 47 1.10 -1.40 2.60
CA LEU A 47 2.40 -1.58 3.22
C LEU A 47 3.40 -2.25 2.26
N GLY A 48 3.50 -1.72 1.04
CA GLY A 48 4.42 -2.22 0.02
C GLY A 48 5.87 -2.22 0.49
N GLY A 49 6.61 -3.24 0.04
CA GLY A 49 8.01 -3.43 0.40
C GLY A 49 8.25 -4.18 1.71
N TRP A 50 7.27 -4.30 2.61
CA TRP A 50 7.48 -4.93 3.92
C TRP A 50 7.68 -6.44 3.84
N MET A 51 6.71 -7.16 3.31
CA MET A 51 6.80 -8.62 3.12
C MET A 51 7.20 -8.99 1.69
N VAL A 52 6.98 -8.10 0.74
CA VAL A 52 7.33 -8.25 -0.68
C VAL A 52 8.21 -7.07 -1.09
N PRO A 53 9.53 -7.15 -0.88
CA PRO A 53 10.45 -6.13 -1.36
C PRO A 53 10.45 -6.03 -2.88
N GLU A 54 10.32 -4.81 -3.42
CA GLU A 54 10.36 -4.54 -4.85
C GLU A 54 11.53 -3.63 -5.23
N GLY A 55 12.14 -3.93 -6.37
CA GLY A 55 13.39 -3.28 -6.77
C GLY A 55 13.31 -1.77 -6.90
N TYR A 56 12.18 -1.22 -7.39
CA TYR A 56 12.06 0.23 -7.56
C TYR A 56 11.98 0.98 -6.22
N MET A 57 11.37 0.39 -5.19
CA MET A 57 11.33 0.97 -3.85
C MET A 57 12.71 1.01 -3.18
N LEU A 58 13.58 0.09 -3.59
CA LEU A 58 14.91 -0.14 -3.03
C LEU A 58 16.04 0.37 -3.94
N GLN A 59 15.71 0.96 -5.10
CA GLN A 59 16.66 1.40 -6.13
C GLN A 59 17.51 0.25 -6.72
N THR A 60 16.95 -0.95 -6.83
CA THR A 60 17.63 -2.15 -7.34
C THR A 60 17.07 -2.70 -8.64
N SER A 61 16.02 -2.09 -9.23
CA SER A 61 15.27 -2.63 -10.39
C SER A 61 16.13 -3.08 -11.56
N SER A 62 17.25 -2.40 -11.84
CA SER A 62 18.10 -2.72 -12.99
C SER A 62 18.91 -4.00 -12.84
N PHE A 63 18.99 -4.60 -11.62
CA PHE A 63 19.81 -5.79 -11.36
C PHE A 63 19.21 -6.75 -10.33
N ALA A 64 18.18 -6.36 -9.61
CA ALA A 64 17.40 -7.21 -8.71
C ALA A 64 16.03 -6.57 -8.51
N ASN A 65 15.05 -6.99 -9.28
CA ASN A 65 13.74 -6.34 -9.33
C ASN A 65 12.69 -7.05 -8.44
N SER A 66 12.86 -8.35 -8.16
CA SER A 66 11.97 -9.11 -7.29
C SER A 66 12.56 -9.37 -5.89
N ALA A 67 11.72 -9.81 -4.96
CA ALA A 67 12.11 -10.13 -3.59
C ALA A 67 13.21 -11.23 -3.55
N THR A 68 13.04 -12.28 -4.34
CA THR A 68 14.03 -13.37 -4.44
C THR A 68 15.34 -12.89 -5.05
N GLU A 69 15.29 -12.05 -6.08
CA GLU A 69 16.51 -11.51 -6.69
C GLU A 69 17.27 -10.60 -5.74
N PHE A 70 16.55 -9.73 -5.00
CA PHE A 70 17.16 -8.86 -4.01
C PHE A 70 17.83 -9.67 -2.89
N ARG A 71 17.14 -10.70 -2.37
CA ARG A 71 17.72 -11.61 -1.39
C ARG A 71 19.00 -12.28 -1.90
N LYS A 72 18.98 -12.82 -3.13
CA LYS A 72 20.16 -13.45 -3.75
C LYS A 72 21.31 -12.47 -3.91
N LYS A 73 21.06 -11.21 -4.28
CA LYS A 73 22.11 -10.18 -4.37
C LYS A 73 22.78 -9.94 -3.02
N ILE A 74 22.02 -9.79 -1.95
CA ILE A 74 22.54 -9.62 -0.60
C ILE A 74 23.35 -10.85 -0.20
N ALA A 75 22.79 -12.06 -0.33
CA ALA A 75 23.45 -13.31 0.06
C ALA A 75 24.78 -13.56 -0.69
N SER A 76 24.88 -13.09 -1.95
CA SER A 76 26.11 -13.18 -2.74
C SER A 76 27.28 -12.35 -2.17
N VAL A 77 27.01 -11.41 -1.28
CA VAL A 77 28.02 -10.53 -0.66
C VAL A 77 28.28 -10.90 0.78
N ILE A 78 27.24 -11.16 1.57
CA ILE A 78 27.35 -11.35 3.02
C ILE A 78 27.05 -12.78 3.50
N GLY A 79 26.58 -13.67 2.61
CA GLY A 79 26.17 -15.03 2.94
C GLY A 79 24.74 -15.12 3.50
N GLU A 80 24.17 -16.34 3.55
CA GLU A 80 22.76 -16.57 3.90
C GLU A 80 22.43 -16.17 5.35
N GLU A 81 23.29 -16.54 6.33
CA GLU A 81 23.04 -16.24 7.73
C GLU A 81 22.91 -14.75 8.03
N GLU A 82 23.83 -13.94 7.48
CA GLU A 82 23.78 -12.47 7.64
C GLU A 82 22.62 -11.86 6.83
N THR A 83 22.22 -12.48 5.72
CA THR A 83 21.05 -12.09 4.94
C THR A 83 19.76 -12.29 5.73
N ASP A 84 19.62 -13.40 6.47
CA ASP A 84 18.48 -13.63 7.36
C ASP A 84 18.40 -12.59 8.48
N LYS A 85 19.55 -12.25 9.08
CA LYS A 85 19.63 -11.18 10.09
C LYS A 85 19.21 -9.81 9.51
N PHE A 86 19.66 -9.52 8.29
CA PHE A 86 19.28 -8.29 7.60
C PHE A 86 17.76 -8.22 7.38
N PHE A 87 17.12 -9.27 6.81
CA PHE A 87 15.69 -9.25 6.54
C PHE A 87 14.86 -9.20 7.82
N LYS A 88 15.31 -9.83 8.89
CA LYS A 88 14.68 -9.70 10.21
C LYS A 88 14.72 -8.26 10.70
N LEU A 89 15.88 -7.60 10.65
CA LEU A 89 16.06 -6.20 11.06
C LEU A 89 15.27 -5.24 10.13
N TYR A 90 15.30 -5.50 8.84
CA TYR A 90 14.53 -4.74 7.83
C TYR A 90 13.04 -4.75 8.17
N ARG A 91 12.44 -5.93 8.38
CA ARG A 91 11.02 -6.03 8.71
C ARG A 91 10.66 -5.38 10.06
N GLN A 92 11.56 -5.44 11.04
CA GLN A 92 11.36 -4.76 12.33
C GLN A 92 11.33 -3.23 12.24
N ASN A 93 11.99 -2.64 11.23
CA ASN A 93 12.09 -1.19 11.06
C ASN A 93 11.16 -0.66 9.97
N MET A 94 10.84 -1.45 8.95
CA MET A 94 10.01 -1.01 7.81
C MET A 94 8.60 -0.68 8.24
N VAL A 95 7.97 -1.52 9.08
CA VAL A 95 6.65 -1.26 9.66
C VAL A 95 6.72 -1.41 11.16
N THR A 96 6.32 -0.36 11.87
CA THR A 96 6.30 -0.29 13.34
C THR A 96 4.92 0.13 13.83
N LYS A 97 4.66 -0.08 15.11
CA LYS A 97 3.42 0.43 15.75
C LYS A 97 3.23 1.93 15.55
N LYS A 98 4.33 2.70 15.58
CA LYS A 98 4.30 4.15 15.37
C LYS A 98 3.83 4.52 13.97
N ASP A 99 4.23 3.75 12.94
CA ASP A 99 3.75 3.96 11.57
C ASP A 99 2.23 3.83 11.49
N ILE A 100 1.66 2.81 12.12
CA ILE A 100 0.21 2.56 12.12
C ILE A 100 -0.54 3.65 12.89
N GLN A 101 -0.01 4.08 14.03
CA GLN A 101 -0.55 5.23 14.78
C GLN A 101 -0.61 6.48 13.90
N GLN A 102 0.50 6.82 13.25
CA GLN A 102 0.57 8.02 12.42
C GLN A 102 -0.36 7.96 11.20
N LEU A 103 -0.49 6.79 10.56
CA LEU A 103 -1.47 6.62 9.48
C LEU A 103 -2.90 6.86 9.97
N ALA A 104 -3.28 6.36 11.15
CA ALA A 104 -4.58 6.65 11.74
C ALA A 104 -4.77 8.15 12.04
N GLU A 105 -3.75 8.82 12.60
CA GLU A 105 -3.74 10.25 12.89
C GLU A 105 -3.87 11.11 11.62
N MET A 106 -3.37 10.64 10.48
CA MET A 106 -3.50 11.28 9.17
C MET A 106 -4.90 11.14 8.56
N GLY A 107 -5.75 10.25 9.07
CA GLY A 107 -7.12 10.06 8.60
C GLY A 107 -7.34 8.77 7.79
N PHE A 108 -6.34 7.91 7.66
CA PHE A 108 -6.56 6.55 7.13
C PHE A 108 -7.41 5.74 8.11
N ASN A 109 -8.22 4.83 7.59
CA ASN A 109 -9.05 3.92 8.37
C ASN A 109 -8.87 2.45 7.96
N SER A 110 -7.94 2.19 7.05
CA SER A 110 -7.61 0.83 6.63
C SER A 110 -6.14 0.70 6.19
N ILE A 111 -5.64 -0.52 6.29
CA ILE A 111 -4.30 -0.94 5.85
C ILE A 111 -4.47 -2.14 4.94
N ARG A 112 -3.80 -2.15 3.80
CA ARG A 112 -3.65 -3.34 2.96
C ARG A 112 -2.27 -3.94 3.21
N LEU A 113 -2.23 -5.24 3.53
CA LEU A 113 -1.01 -5.98 3.82
C LEU A 113 -0.62 -6.85 2.62
N PRO A 114 0.36 -6.44 1.81
CA PRO A 114 0.94 -7.28 0.76
C PRO A 114 1.73 -8.43 1.38
N MET A 115 1.20 -9.65 1.28
CA MET A 115 1.80 -10.86 1.85
C MET A 115 2.59 -11.63 0.80
N HIS A 116 3.75 -12.13 1.21
CA HIS A 116 4.49 -13.12 0.44
C HIS A 116 4.24 -14.52 1.01
N TYR A 117 3.78 -15.44 0.17
CA TYR A 117 3.42 -16.80 0.61
C TYR A 117 4.55 -17.51 1.39
N ASN A 118 5.81 -17.30 1.03
CA ASN A 118 6.94 -18.03 1.64
C ASN A 118 7.26 -17.63 3.08
N LEU A 119 6.67 -16.54 3.59
CA LEU A 119 6.74 -16.18 5.01
C LEU A 119 5.76 -16.98 5.87
N TYR A 120 4.82 -17.67 5.25
CA TYR A 120 3.80 -18.50 5.90
C TYR A 120 4.00 -19.99 5.63
N THR A 121 4.36 -20.35 4.39
CA THR A 121 4.59 -21.74 3.96
C THR A 121 5.85 -21.80 3.11
N PRO A 122 6.92 -22.50 3.54
CA PRO A 122 8.19 -22.52 2.84
C PRO A 122 8.06 -23.08 1.42
N LYS A 123 8.83 -22.52 0.48
CA LYS A 123 8.79 -22.92 -0.92
C LYS A 123 9.09 -24.42 -1.12
N ASP A 124 10.08 -24.91 -0.43
CA ASP A 124 10.60 -26.30 -0.51
C ASP A 124 9.78 -27.32 0.30
N LYS A 125 8.83 -26.85 1.12
CA LYS A 125 7.99 -27.68 1.99
C LYS A 125 6.51 -27.34 1.82
N PRO A 126 5.90 -27.73 0.71
CA PRO A 126 4.47 -27.50 0.48
C PRO A 126 3.61 -28.03 1.62
N PHE A 127 2.62 -27.22 2.05
CA PHE A 127 1.66 -27.53 3.13
C PHE A 127 2.26 -27.60 4.56
N GLU A 128 3.57 -27.33 4.74
CA GLU A 128 4.12 -27.00 6.05
C GLU A 128 3.96 -25.50 6.29
N TYR A 129 3.86 -25.10 7.56
CA TYR A 129 3.73 -23.71 7.98
C TYR A 129 4.88 -23.27 8.84
N ILE A 130 5.23 -21.98 8.75
CA ILE A 130 6.20 -21.30 9.61
C ILE A 130 5.53 -20.09 10.25
N ASP A 131 6.02 -19.68 11.41
CA ASP A 131 5.34 -18.67 12.23
C ASP A 131 5.61 -17.24 11.77
N GLU A 132 6.67 -16.96 11.00
CA GLU A 132 7.13 -15.61 10.70
C GLU A 132 6.04 -14.70 10.11
N GLY A 133 5.37 -15.14 9.05
CA GLY A 133 4.29 -14.36 8.42
C GLY A 133 3.10 -14.16 9.36
N PHE A 134 2.74 -15.18 10.13
CA PHE A 134 1.65 -15.07 11.10
C PHE A 134 1.98 -14.13 12.25
N GLU A 135 3.18 -14.15 12.81
CA GLU A 135 3.62 -13.25 13.88
C GLU A 135 3.64 -11.78 13.42
N LEU A 136 4.09 -11.53 12.19
CA LEU A 136 4.05 -10.20 11.59
C LEU A 136 2.62 -9.71 11.38
N THR A 137 1.74 -10.59 10.87
CA THR A 137 0.32 -10.27 10.66
C THR A 137 -0.42 -10.03 11.97
N ASP A 138 -0.18 -10.87 12.99
CA ASP A 138 -0.77 -10.71 14.32
C ASP A 138 -0.35 -9.41 14.99
N SER A 139 0.93 -9.05 14.87
CA SER A 139 1.47 -7.79 15.38
C SER A 139 0.81 -6.59 14.72
N LEU A 140 0.71 -6.64 13.38
CA LEU A 140 0.04 -5.57 12.61
C LEU A 140 -1.45 -5.47 12.97
N LEU A 141 -2.15 -6.60 13.06
CA LEU A 141 -3.56 -6.64 13.45
C LEU A 141 -3.77 -6.04 14.85
N ALA A 142 -2.90 -6.35 15.80
CA ALA A 142 -2.96 -5.78 17.14
C ALA A 142 -2.81 -4.25 17.12
N TRP A 143 -1.90 -3.71 16.29
CA TRP A 143 -1.73 -2.28 16.13
C TRP A 143 -2.93 -1.64 15.40
N CYS A 144 -3.41 -2.26 14.33
CA CYS A 144 -4.60 -1.81 13.62
C CYS A 144 -5.83 -1.74 14.55
N LYS A 145 -6.03 -2.76 15.37
CA LYS A 145 -7.10 -2.81 16.37
C LYS A 145 -7.00 -1.69 17.40
N GLU A 146 -5.79 -1.40 17.89
CA GLU A 146 -5.57 -0.32 18.86
C GLU A 146 -5.87 1.06 18.28
N TYR A 147 -5.54 1.29 17.00
CA TYR A 147 -5.76 2.56 16.32
C TYR A 147 -7.00 2.58 15.42
N GLN A 148 -7.86 1.56 15.48
CA GLN A 148 -9.15 1.48 14.79
C GLN A 148 -9.04 1.52 13.25
N LEU A 149 -8.08 0.78 12.71
CA LEU A 149 -7.88 0.58 11.28
C LEU A 149 -8.32 -0.83 10.88
N TYR A 150 -9.07 -0.96 9.80
CA TYR A 150 -9.32 -2.27 9.20
C TYR A 150 -8.09 -2.78 8.49
N LEU A 151 -7.73 -4.05 8.72
CA LEU A 151 -6.64 -4.73 8.04
C LEU A 151 -7.19 -5.60 6.90
N ILE A 152 -6.77 -5.35 5.67
CA ILE A 152 -7.09 -6.15 4.50
C ILE A 152 -5.87 -7.01 4.16
N LEU A 153 -6.04 -8.33 4.19
CA LEU A 153 -4.98 -9.27 3.84
C LEU A 153 -4.96 -9.45 2.32
N ASP A 154 -3.82 -9.20 1.71
CA ASP A 154 -3.60 -9.32 0.27
C ASP A 154 -2.52 -10.37 -0.02
N LEU A 155 -2.84 -11.41 -0.78
CA LEU A 155 -1.82 -12.35 -1.26
C LEU A 155 -1.10 -11.76 -2.48
N HIS A 156 -0.11 -10.93 -2.20
CA HIS A 156 0.63 -10.17 -3.19
C HIS A 156 1.60 -11.00 -4.03
N ALA A 157 2.21 -12.01 -3.41
CA ALA A 157 3.02 -13.00 -4.10
C ALA A 157 2.53 -14.41 -3.74
N ALA A 158 1.83 -15.04 -4.68
CA ALA A 158 1.29 -16.38 -4.54
C ALA A 158 2.32 -17.47 -4.88
N PRO A 159 2.15 -18.73 -4.38
CA PRO A 159 3.03 -19.84 -4.73
C PRO A 159 3.24 -19.98 -6.24
N GLY A 160 4.48 -19.89 -6.70
CA GLY A 160 4.87 -19.98 -8.10
C GLY A 160 4.72 -18.69 -8.90
N GLY A 161 4.11 -17.63 -8.35
CA GLY A 161 3.83 -16.37 -9.02
C GLY A 161 2.56 -16.41 -9.89
N GLN A 162 1.70 -15.43 -9.70
CA GLN A 162 0.44 -15.24 -10.44
C GLN A 162 0.63 -14.41 -11.72
N SER A 163 1.75 -13.74 -11.86
CA SER A 163 2.17 -12.98 -13.04
C SER A 163 3.64 -13.22 -13.33
N ASP A 164 4.10 -12.83 -14.52
CA ASP A 164 5.52 -12.82 -14.89
C ASP A 164 6.24 -11.52 -14.45
N GLU A 165 5.57 -10.71 -13.67
CA GLU A 165 6.10 -9.44 -13.11
C GLU A 165 6.84 -9.66 -11.77
N ASN A 166 7.70 -8.70 -11.43
CA ASN A 166 8.47 -8.71 -10.19
C ASN A 166 7.60 -8.72 -8.90
N ILE A 167 6.43 -8.13 -8.96
CA ILE A 167 5.48 -8.03 -7.83
C ILE A 167 5.02 -9.40 -7.33
N SER A 168 4.97 -10.42 -8.20
CA SER A 168 4.59 -11.79 -7.85
C SER A 168 5.76 -12.69 -7.43
N ASP A 169 6.98 -12.15 -7.47
CA ASP A 169 8.23 -12.89 -7.23
C ASP A 169 8.35 -14.17 -8.08
N TYR A 170 7.82 -14.13 -9.32
CA TYR A 170 7.90 -15.24 -10.26
C TYR A 170 9.36 -15.54 -10.62
N ILE A 171 9.72 -16.81 -10.65
CA ILE A 171 11.06 -17.25 -11.03
C ILE A 171 11.00 -17.87 -12.42
N PRO A 172 11.59 -17.23 -13.43
CA PRO A 172 11.60 -17.77 -14.80
C PRO A 172 12.17 -19.19 -14.86
N GLY A 173 11.42 -20.09 -15.51
CA GLY A 173 11.79 -21.50 -15.63
C GLY A 173 11.27 -22.41 -14.49
N GLU A 174 10.67 -21.86 -13.48
CA GLU A 174 9.91 -22.63 -12.48
C GLU A 174 8.40 -22.60 -12.82
N PRO A 175 7.65 -23.66 -12.44
CA PRO A 175 6.21 -23.69 -12.71
C PRO A 175 5.47 -22.56 -11.98
N SER A 176 4.74 -21.74 -12.72
CA SER A 176 3.89 -20.68 -12.22
C SER A 176 2.71 -21.20 -11.39
N LEU A 177 1.93 -20.28 -10.79
CA LEU A 177 0.64 -20.60 -10.18
C LEU A 177 -0.29 -21.35 -11.14
N TRP A 178 -0.28 -20.98 -12.42
CA TRP A 178 -1.18 -21.50 -13.44
C TRP A 178 -0.76 -22.86 -13.97
N GLU A 179 0.53 -23.17 -13.97
CA GLU A 179 1.10 -24.41 -14.49
C GLU A 179 1.16 -25.53 -13.44
N SER A 180 1.19 -25.17 -12.15
CA SER A 180 1.33 -26.13 -11.04
C SER A 180 0.03 -26.29 -10.24
N GLU A 181 -0.51 -27.52 -10.23
CA GLU A 181 -1.60 -27.88 -9.34
C GLU A 181 -1.20 -27.74 -7.85
N THR A 182 0.02 -28.13 -7.52
CA THR A 182 0.54 -27.97 -6.16
C THR A 182 0.54 -26.50 -5.70
N ASN A 183 0.92 -25.55 -6.57
CA ASN A 183 0.90 -24.14 -6.25
C ASN A 183 -0.51 -23.63 -6.01
N ARG A 184 -1.48 -24.04 -6.83
CA ARG A 184 -2.91 -23.70 -6.62
C ARG A 184 -3.47 -24.28 -5.33
N LEU A 185 -3.18 -25.55 -5.03
CA LEU A 185 -3.61 -26.19 -3.78
C LEU A 185 -2.99 -25.52 -2.56
N ARG A 186 -1.71 -25.14 -2.60
CA ARG A 186 -1.05 -24.37 -1.54
C ARG A 186 -1.70 -23.01 -1.32
N THR A 187 -2.09 -22.33 -2.40
CA THR A 187 -2.79 -21.03 -2.31
C THR A 187 -4.15 -21.19 -1.61
N ILE A 188 -4.90 -22.22 -1.95
CA ILE A 188 -6.20 -22.55 -1.33
C ILE A 188 -6.01 -22.88 0.16
N ASP A 189 -5.02 -23.71 0.48
CA ASP A 189 -4.73 -24.15 1.85
C ASP A 189 -4.25 -23.00 2.73
N LEU A 190 -3.38 -22.12 2.20
CA LEU A 190 -2.93 -20.90 2.90
C LEU A 190 -4.12 -19.99 3.24
N TRP A 191 -5.02 -19.72 2.32
CA TRP A 191 -6.20 -18.91 2.58
C TRP A 191 -7.13 -19.53 3.62
N LYS A 192 -7.33 -20.85 3.57
CA LYS A 192 -8.09 -21.57 4.61
C LYS A 192 -7.42 -21.42 5.98
N LYS A 193 -6.10 -21.52 6.04
CA LYS A 193 -5.32 -21.36 7.28
C LYS A 193 -5.44 -19.94 7.85
N LEU A 194 -5.29 -18.91 7.01
CA LEU A 194 -5.46 -17.51 7.39
C LEU A 194 -6.89 -17.25 7.88
N ALA A 195 -7.88 -17.68 7.12
CA ALA A 195 -9.29 -17.53 7.49
C ALA A 195 -9.64 -18.24 8.79
N THR A 196 -9.09 -19.45 9.04
CA THR A 196 -9.27 -20.15 10.32
C THR A 196 -8.71 -19.35 11.49
N ARG A 197 -7.54 -18.72 11.30
CA ARG A 197 -6.89 -17.92 12.35
C ARG A 197 -7.68 -16.65 12.68
N TYR A 198 -8.21 -15.99 11.66
CA TYR A 198 -8.80 -14.64 11.79
C TYR A 198 -10.32 -14.59 11.72
N ALA A 199 -11.03 -15.72 11.65
CA ALA A 199 -12.50 -15.80 11.49
C ALA A 199 -13.33 -14.97 12.48
N ASN A 200 -12.78 -14.63 13.63
CA ASN A 200 -13.44 -13.88 14.69
C ASN A 200 -12.83 -12.50 14.96
N GLU A 201 -11.91 -12.03 14.11
CA GLU A 201 -11.24 -10.75 14.26
C GLU A 201 -11.95 -9.65 13.48
N GLU A 202 -12.78 -8.86 14.14
CA GLU A 202 -13.60 -7.80 13.53
C GLU A 202 -12.79 -6.71 12.81
N TRP A 203 -11.51 -6.56 13.16
CA TRP A 203 -10.60 -5.59 12.53
C TRP A 203 -9.90 -6.14 11.29
N ILE A 204 -10.11 -7.40 10.92
CA ILE A 204 -9.84 -7.85 9.55
C ILE A 204 -10.96 -7.31 8.66
N GLY A 205 -10.62 -6.41 7.72
CA GLY A 205 -11.57 -5.82 6.78
C GLY A 205 -11.99 -6.78 5.67
N GLY A 206 -11.16 -7.77 5.38
CA GLY A 206 -11.43 -8.81 4.39
C GLY A 206 -10.16 -9.43 3.82
N TYR A 207 -10.37 -10.30 2.85
CA TYR A 207 -9.34 -11.10 2.18
C TYR A 207 -9.27 -10.74 0.70
N ASP A 208 -8.18 -10.11 0.26
CA ASP A 208 -7.87 -9.79 -1.13
C ASP A 208 -7.07 -10.97 -1.71
N LEU A 209 -7.74 -11.79 -2.51
CA LEU A 209 -7.34 -13.18 -2.69
C LEU A 209 -6.03 -13.37 -3.46
N ILE A 210 -5.80 -12.60 -4.53
CA ILE A 210 -4.57 -12.68 -5.34
C ILE A 210 -4.37 -11.31 -6.00
N ASN A 211 -3.23 -10.67 -5.69
CA ASN A 211 -2.83 -9.42 -6.29
C ASN A 211 -2.48 -9.58 -7.77
N GLU A 212 -2.88 -8.62 -8.57
CA GLU A 212 -2.43 -8.33 -9.95
C GLU A 212 -2.04 -9.54 -10.80
N THR A 213 -2.98 -10.43 -11.05
CA THR A 213 -2.78 -11.46 -12.05
C THR A 213 -2.49 -10.82 -13.41
N LYS A 214 -1.41 -11.28 -14.06
CA LYS A 214 -1.09 -10.93 -15.46
C LYS A 214 -0.66 -12.19 -16.18
N TRP A 215 -1.62 -12.88 -16.76
CA TRP A 215 -1.37 -14.12 -17.49
C TRP A 215 -2.39 -14.31 -18.62
N ASN A 216 -1.95 -14.89 -19.73
CA ASN A 216 -2.86 -15.19 -20.82
C ASN A 216 -3.67 -16.46 -20.48
N LEU A 217 -4.77 -16.26 -19.77
CA LEU A 217 -5.64 -17.35 -19.30
C LEU A 217 -6.74 -17.68 -20.31
N PRO A 218 -6.95 -18.97 -20.62
CA PRO A 218 -7.96 -19.37 -21.62
C PRO A 218 -9.40 -19.17 -21.13
N ASN A 219 -10.34 -19.19 -22.08
CA ASN A 219 -11.78 -19.21 -21.82
C ASN A 219 -12.26 -18.06 -20.91
N ASN A 220 -11.86 -16.82 -21.26
CA ASN A 220 -12.25 -15.61 -20.51
C ASN A 220 -11.87 -15.72 -19.02
N ASN A 221 -10.59 -15.92 -18.75
CA ASN A 221 -10.04 -16.01 -17.39
C ASN A 221 -10.62 -17.16 -16.53
N LYS A 222 -11.16 -18.22 -17.17
CA LYS A 222 -11.76 -19.34 -16.43
C LYS A 222 -10.84 -19.94 -15.34
N PRO A 223 -9.53 -20.18 -15.58
CA PRO A 223 -8.64 -20.67 -14.52
C PRO A 223 -8.57 -19.76 -13.29
N LEU A 224 -8.58 -18.44 -13.48
CA LEU A 224 -8.62 -17.48 -12.38
C LEU A 224 -9.95 -17.56 -11.60
N ARG A 225 -11.07 -17.58 -12.33
CA ARG A 225 -12.39 -17.74 -11.71
C ARG A 225 -12.50 -19.04 -10.90
N ASP A 226 -12.05 -20.15 -11.48
CA ASP A 226 -12.13 -21.46 -10.82
C ASP A 226 -11.28 -21.47 -9.53
N LEU A 227 -10.09 -20.87 -9.56
CA LEU A 227 -9.22 -20.76 -8.40
C LEU A 227 -9.84 -19.85 -7.32
N TYR A 228 -10.38 -18.71 -7.68
CA TYR A 228 -11.08 -17.81 -6.76
C TYR A 228 -12.28 -18.50 -6.09
N ILE A 229 -13.07 -19.25 -6.84
CA ILE A 229 -14.20 -20.02 -6.28
C ILE A 229 -13.68 -21.10 -5.31
N ALA A 230 -12.62 -21.81 -5.64
CA ALA A 230 -12.02 -22.82 -4.77
C ALA A 230 -11.49 -22.21 -3.47
N ILE A 231 -10.79 -21.08 -3.54
CA ILE A 231 -10.32 -20.32 -2.36
C ILE A 231 -11.52 -19.85 -1.52
N THR A 232 -12.51 -19.23 -2.15
CA THR A 232 -13.72 -18.75 -1.46
C THR A 232 -14.41 -19.88 -0.71
N ASN A 233 -14.59 -21.05 -1.36
CA ASN A 233 -15.21 -22.20 -0.71
C ASN A 233 -14.41 -22.68 0.50
N ALA A 234 -13.09 -22.75 0.39
CA ALA A 234 -12.21 -23.16 1.50
C ALA A 234 -12.26 -22.16 2.67
N ILE A 235 -12.29 -20.85 2.38
CA ILE A 235 -12.53 -19.80 3.39
C ILE A 235 -13.88 -19.99 4.05
N ARG A 236 -14.95 -20.19 3.26
CA ARG A 236 -16.34 -20.30 3.75
C ARG A 236 -16.60 -21.57 4.57
N GLU A 237 -15.72 -22.56 4.55
CA GLU A 237 -15.78 -23.68 5.50
C GLU A 237 -15.54 -23.22 6.95
N VAL A 238 -14.70 -22.20 7.14
CA VAL A 238 -14.21 -21.75 8.47
C VAL A 238 -14.62 -20.32 8.84
N ASP A 239 -14.90 -19.48 7.84
CA ASP A 239 -15.23 -18.06 8.00
C ASP A 239 -16.41 -17.66 7.11
N LYS A 240 -17.50 -17.24 7.75
CA LYS A 240 -18.74 -16.80 7.08
C LYS A 240 -18.92 -15.28 7.07
N LYS A 241 -17.98 -14.53 7.65
CA LYS A 241 -18.18 -13.12 8.01
C LYS A 241 -17.40 -12.16 7.14
N HIS A 242 -16.12 -12.44 6.86
CA HIS A 242 -15.27 -11.49 6.18
C HIS A 242 -15.58 -11.33 4.70
N ILE A 243 -15.35 -10.12 4.20
CA ILE A 243 -15.46 -9.80 2.77
C ILE A 243 -14.38 -10.56 1.99
N ILE A 244 -14.77 -11.05 0.83
CA ILE A 244 -13.86 -11.56 -0.20
C ILE A 244 -13.66 -10.47 -1.24
N PHE A 245 -12.44 -9.93 -1.35
CA PHE A 245 -12.05 -9.08 -2.45
C PHE A 245 -11.45 -9.93 -3.55
N ILE A 246 -11.80 -9.64 -4.80
CA ILE A 246 -11.19 -10.27 -5.97
C ILE A 246 -10.72 -9.22 -6.96
N GLU A 247 -9.60 -9.47 -7.57
CA GLU A 247 -9.02 -8.63 -8.61
C GLU A 247 -9.26 -9.19 -10.01
N GLY A 248 -9.32 -8.30 -10.99
CA GLY A 248 -9.30 -8.67 -12.40
C GLY A 248 -7.95 -9.24 -12.84
N ASN A 249 -7.92 -9.93 -13.99
CA ASN A 249 -6.67 -10.20 -14.67
C ASN A 249 -6.07 -8.89 -15.23
N TRP A 250 -4.84 -8.93 -15.76
CA TRP A 250 -4.16 -7.78 -16.34
C TRP A 250 -4.10 -6.57 -15.38
N TRP A 251 -3.34 -6.77 -14.27
CA TRP A 251 -3.12 -5.78 -13.23
C TRP A 251 -4.43 -5.27 -12.61
N ALA A 252 -5.30 -6.21 -12.18
CA ALA A 252 -6.59 -5.95 -11.53
C ALA A 252 -7.63 -5.20 -12.40
N ASN A 253 -7.50 -5.21 -13.75
CA ASN A 253 -8.33 -4.40 -14.62
C ASN A 253 -9.31 -5.19 -15.51
N ASP A 254 -9.04 -6.47 -15.82
CA ASP A 254 -9.90 -7.28 -16.69
C ASP A 254 -10.77 -8.26 -15.88
N PHE A 255 -12.05 -7.92 -15.71
CA PHE A 255 -13.05 -8.77 -15.05
C PHE A 255 -13.82 -9.68 -16.00
N THR A 256 -13.40 -9.84 -17.24
CA THR A 256 -14.01 -10.73 -18.21
C THR A 256 -14.03 -12.16 -17.67
N GLY A 257 -15.23 -12.75 -17.60
CA GLY A 257 -15.45 -14.09 -17.04
C GLY A 257 -15.46 -14.18 -15.51
N LEU A 258 -15.15 -13.11 -14.78
CA LEU A 258 -15.18 -13.10 -13.32
C LEU A 258 -16.55 -12.71 -12.74
N THR A 259 -17.51 -12.35 -13.59
CA THR A 259 -18.91 -12.09 -13.25
C THR A 259 -19.83 -13.24 -13.71
N PRO A 260 -21.01 -13.47 -13.08
CA PRO A 260 -21.51 -12.82 -11.87
C PRO A 260 -20.77 -13.26 -10.59
N PRO A 261 -20.95 -12.55 -9.46
CA PRO A 261 -20.40 -12.94 -8.17
C PRO A 261 -20.91 -14.33 -7.75
N TRP A 262 -20.12 -15.06 -6.99
CA TRP A 262 -20.42 -16.43 -6.50
C TRP A 262 -20.55 -16.52 -4.98
N ASP A 263 -20.35 -15.40 -4.29
CA ASP A 263 -20.52 -15.27 -2.84
C ASP A 263 -21.28 -13.99 -2.54
N ASN A 264 -22.06 -13.98 -1.47
CA ASN A 264 -22.91 -12.85 -1.12
C ASN A 264 -22.15 -11.71 -0.41
N ASN A 265 -20.89 -11.95 -0.02
CA ASN A 265 -20.06 -10.98 0.67
C ASN A 265 -18.74 -10.73 -0.10
N MET A 266 -18.90 -10.31 -1.36
CA MET A 266 -17.78 -10.03 -2.28
C MET A 266 -17.71 -8.56 -2.66
N VAL A 267 -16.50 -8.13 -2.96
CA VAL A 267 -16.14 -6.81 -3.50
C VAL A 267 -15.22 -7.00 -4.70
N TYR A 268 -15.42 -6.26 -5.77
CA TYR A 268 -14.48 -6.21 -6.88
C TYR A 268 -13.45 -5.13 -6.64
N SER A 269 -12.18 -5.55 -6.54
CA SER A 269 -11.00 -4.69 -6.35
C SER A 269 -10.37 -4.42 -7.70
N PHE A 270 -10.25 -3.16 -8.09
CA PHE A 270 -9.54 -2.75 -9.29
C PHE A 270 -8.38 -1.83 -8.95
N HIS A 271 -7.38 -1.77 -9.83
CA HIS A 271 -6.23 -0.87 -9.69
C HIS A 271 -6.28 0.23 -10.74
N LYS A 272 -5.79 1.41 -10.39
CA LYS A 272 -5.82 2.58 -11.26
C LYS A 272 -4.54 3.38 -11.13
N TYR A 273 -3.79 3.47 -12.22
CA TYR A 273 -2.56 4.24 -12.33
C TYR A 273 -2.53 4.99 -13.66
N TRP A 274 -1.80 6.09 -13.72
CA TRP A 274 -1.37 6.83 -14.93
C TRP A 274 -2.44 7.05 -16.01
N ASN A 275 -3.67 7.20 -15.64
CA ASN A 275 -4.77 7.52 -16.53
C ASN A 275 -5.57 8.74 -16.03
N ASN A 276 -6.48 9.25 -16.83
CA ASN A 276 -7.29 10.42 -16.48
C ASN A 276 -8.19 10.14 -15.27
N ASN A 277 -8.46 11.17 -14.48
CA ASN A 277 -9.37 11.14 -13.35
C ASN A 277 -10.74 11.69 -13.73
N ASP A 278 -11.43 10.98 -14.61
CA ASP A 278 -12.78 11.29 -15.07
C ASP A 278 -13.71 10.05 -15.00
N LEU A 279 -15.00 10.26 -15.09
CA LEU A 279 -15.99 9.17 -15.05
C LEU A 279 -15.77 8.12 -16.15
N ASN A 280 -15.23 8.52 -17.30
CA ASN A 280 -14.98 7.59 -18.40
C ASN A 280 -13.95 6.53 -18.01
N SER A 281 -12.92 6.92 -17.24
CA SER A 281 -11.84 6.02 -16.79
C SER A 281 -12.31 4.89 -15.87
N ILE A 282 -13.46 5.05 -15.19
CA ILE A 282 -14.04 4.05 -14.27
C ILE A 282 -15.42 3.56 -14.71
N SER A 283 -15.93 4.02 -15.86
CA SER A 283 -17.31 3.74 -16.31
C SER A 283 -17.62 2.26 -16.49
N GLY A 284 -16.65 1.45 -16.93
CA GLY A 284 -16.79 0.01 -17.07
C GLY A 284 -17.02 -0.68 -15.72
N TYR A 285 -16.26 -0.29 -14.69
CA TYR A 285 -16.42 -0.81 -13.33
C TYR A 285 -17.75 -0.38 -12.71
N LEU A 286 -18.16 0.88 -12.90
CA LEU A 286 -19.46 1.38 -12.44
C LEU A 286 -20.62 0.63 -13.08
N SER A 287 -20.52 0.31 -14.37
CA SER A 287 -21.52 -0.47 -15.10
C SER A 287 -21.61 -1.90 -14.59
N MET A 288 -20.46 -2.55 -14.36
CA MET A 288 -20.36 -3.89 -13.77
C MET A 288 -20.97 -3.93 -12.35
N SER A 289 -20.61 -2.95 -11.51
CA SER A 289 -21.16 -2.80 -10.17
C SER A 289 -22.68 -2.62 -10.18
N ALA A 290 -23.20 -1.80 -11.07
CA ALA A 290 -24.64 -1.61 -11.22
C ALA A 290 -25.36 -2.87 -11.71
N GLN A 291 -24.80 -3.56 -12.70
CA GLN A 291 -25.39 -4.77 -13.28
C GLN A 291 -25.47 -5.92 -12.25
N HIS A 292 -24.48 -6.06 -11.40
CA HIS A 292 -24.37 -7.17 -10.46
C HIS A 292 -24.72 -6.78 -9.02
N ASN A 293 -25.07 -5.51 -8.78
CA ASN A 293 -25.38 -4.94 -7.46
C ASN A 293 -24.30 -5.28 -6.41
N ILE A 294 -23.03 -4.98 -6.72
CA ILE A 294 -21.87 -5.36 -5.94
C ILE A 294 -20.96 -4.15 -5.68
N PRO A 295 -20.30 -4.03 -4.51
CA PRO A 295 -19.39 -2.93 -4.23
C PRO A 295 -18.12 -3.02 -5.06
N LEU A 296 -17.51 -1.85 -5.27
CA LEU A 296 -16.16 -1.69 -5.80
C LEU A 296 -15.21 -1.18 -4.72
N TRP A 297 -13.95 -1.47 -4.90
CA TRP A 297 -12.85 -0.90 -4.13
C TRP A 297 -11.67 -0.61 -5.07
N LEU A 298 -11.09 0.58 -4.97
CA LEU A 298 -9.81 0.89 -5.62
C LEU A 298 -8.72 0.30 -4.72
N GLY A 299 -8.38 -0.96 -4.95
CA GLY A 299 -7.49 -1.75 -4.09
C GLY A 299 -6.05 -1.27 -4.10
N GLU A 300 -5.65 -0.62 -5.20
CA GLU A 300 -4.33 -0.03 -5.31
C GLU A 300 -4.31 1.15 -6.28
N SER A 301 -3.63 2.23 -5.89
CA SER A 301 -3.41 3.42 -6.70
C SER A 301 -2.26 4.24 -6.12
N GLY A 302 -1.67 5.14 -6.92
CA GLY A 302 -0.57 5.98 -6.46
C GLY A 302 0.38 6.35 -7.59
N GLU A 303 1.67 6.47 -7.28
CA GLU A 303 2.75 6.64 -8.24
C GLU A 303 2.56 7.82 -9.22
N ASN A 304 2.01 8.93 -8.72
CA ASN A 304 1.70 10.11 -9.51
C ASN A 304 1.88 11.40 -8.68
N SER A 305 1.48 12.56 -9.21
CA SER A 305 1.54 13.83 -8.50
C SER A 305 0.41 14.00 -7.48
N ASN A 306 0.61 14.94 -6.56
CA ASN A 306 -0.40 15.33 -5.57
C ASN A 306 -1.71 15.77 -6.21
N ALA A 307 -1.67 16.53 -7.30
CA ALA A 307 -2.87 16.94 -8.05
C ALA A 307 -3.65 15.72 -8.57
N TRP A 308 -2.94 14.75 -9.14
CA TRP A 308 -3.56 13.51 -9.61
C TRP A 308 -4.17 12.72 -8.44
N PHE A 309 -3.52 12.70 -7.25
CA PHE A 309 -4.04 12.04 -6.05
C PHE A 309 -5.36 12.66 -5.60
N THR A 310 -5.40 14.00 -5.50
CA THR A 310 -6.62 14.73 -5.14
C THR A 310 -7.77 14.39 -6.07
N ASP A 311 -7.54 14.45 -7.39
CA ASP A 311 -8.57 14.22 -8.40
C ASP A 311 -9.04 12.74 -8.43
N ALA A 312 -8.10 11.78 -8.25
CA ALA A 312 -8.43 10.36 -8.20
C ALA A 312 -9.30 10.02 -6.97
N ILE A 313 -8.93 10.53 -5.81
CA ILE A 313 -9.68 10.32 -4.57
C ILE A 313 -11.07 10.96 -4.66
N GLU A 314 -11.17 12.21 -5.15
CA GLU A 314 -12.45 12.88 -5.36
C GLU A 314 -13.37 12.08 -6.30
N LEU A 315 -12.81 11.57 -7.41
CA LEU A 315 -13.55 10.74 -8.38
C LEU A 315 -14.14 9.48 -7.73
N VAL A 316 -13.32 8.71 -6.99
CA VAL A 316 -13.78 7.43 -6.44
C VAL A 316 -14.69 7.62 -5.24
N GLU A 317 -14.43 8.58 -4.35
CA GLU A 317 -15.29 8.88 -3.20
C GLU A 317 -16.66 9.41 -3.63
N ALA A 318 -16.74 10.22 -4.69
CA ALA A 318 -18.01 10.67 -5.27
C ALA A 318 -18.87 9.52 -5.80
N ASN A 319 -18.27 8.36 -6.08
CA ASN A 319 -18.95 7.14 -6.54
C ASN A 319 -19.10 6.08 -5.43
N ASN A 320 -18.88 6.42 -4.14
CA ASN A 320 -18.90 5.52 -2.99
C ASN A 320 -17.89 4.36 -3.10
N ILE A 321 -16.75 4.59 -3.70
CA ILE A 321 -15.66 3.65 -3.83
C ILE A 321 -14.57 4.03 -2.83
N GLY A 322 -14.24 3.13 -1.90
CA GLY A 322 -13.08 3.26 -1.04
C GLY A 322 -11.79 3.03 -1.84
N TRP A 323 -10.67 3.40 -1.27
CA TRP A 323 -9.38 3.37 -1.94
C TRP A 323 -8.25 2.94 -1.02
N CYS A 324 -7.15 2.43 -1.60
CA CYS A 324 -5.91 2.12 -0.93
C CYS A 324 -4.73 2.67 -1.74
N TRP A 325 -3.89 3.46 -1.11
CA TRP A 325 -2.77 4.11 -1.79
C TRP A 325 -1.49 3.29 -1.71
N TRP A 326 -0.73 3.27 -2.77
CA TRP A 326 0.56 2.62 -2.90
C TRP A 326 1.67 3.67 -3.03
N THR A 327 2.71 3.66 -2.27
CA THR A 327 3.06 2.84 -1.11
C THR A 327 3.55 3.76 0.00
N PHE A 328 3.66 3.30 1.25
CA PHE A 328 3.90 4.21 2.37
C PHE A 328 5.36 4.61 2.59
N LYS A 329 6.36 3.83 2.13
CA LYS A 329 7.80 4.14 2.24
C LYS A 329 8.56 3.74 0.98
N LYS A 330 9.44 4.64 0.50
CA LYS A 330 10.40 4.37 -0.59
C LYS A 330 11.71 5.09 -0.35
N ILE A 331 12.81 4.55 -0.88
CA ILE A 331 14.12 5.21 -0.82
C ILE A 331 14.18 6.34 -1.85
N GLY A 332 14.43 7.57 -1.38
CA GLY A 332 14.64 8.74 -2.22
C GLY A 332 13.42 9.15 -3.05
N SER A 333 12.22 9.10 -2.47
CA SER A 333 10.98 9.40 -3.18
C SER A 333 10.14 10.45 -2.47
N VAL A 334 9.52 11.36 -3.25
CA VAL A 334 8.56 12.36 -2.76
C VAL A 334 7.11 11.91 -2.91
N ASN A 335 6.83 10.82 -3.64
CA ASN A 335 5.46 10.32 -3.86
C ASN A 335 5.07 9.16 -2.94
N SER A 336 5.62 9.12 -1.73
CA SER A 336 5.20 8.27 -0.62
C SER A 336 5.15 9.10 0.66
N PRO A 337 4.34 8.77 1.66
CA PRO A 337 4.28 9.54 2.92
C PRO A 337 5.62 9.71 3.59
N TRP A 338 6.50 8.71 3.51
CA TRP A 338 7.85 8.80 4.07
C TRP A 338 8.92 8.47 3.03
N ASN A 339 9.80 9.44 2.85
CA ASN A 339 11.03 9.30 2.08
C ASN A 339 12.12 8.66 2.95
N VAL A 340 12.58 7.48 2.58
CA VAL A 340 13.66 6.78 3.28
C VAL A 340 15.01 7.27 2.79
N ARG A 341 15.88 7.70 3.69
CA ARG A 341 17.24 8.11 3.35
C ARG A 341 18.07 6.90 2.91
N LYS A 342 18.94 7.14 1.95
CA LYS A 342 19.91 6.14 1.50
C LYS A 342 21.19 6.27 2.32
N SER A 343 21.63 5.19 2.98
CA SER A 343 22.92 5.19 3.68
C SER A 343 24.08 5.09 2.69
N GLU A 344 25.24 5.65 3.05
CA GLU A 344 26.45 5.60 2.23
C GLU A 344 26.87 4.14 1.94
N GLY A 345 26.79 3.27 2.94
CA GLY A 345 27.14 1.85 2.76
C GLY A 345 26.20 1.13 1.80
N TYR A 346 24.91 1.45 1.82
CA TYR A 346 23.94 0.92 0.85
C TYR A 346 24.16 1.49 -0.55
N ASP A 347 24.44 2.77 -0.69
CA ASP A 347 24.79 3.41 -1.97
C ASP A 347 26.03 2.77 -2.62
N ASN A 348 27.03 2.44 -1.81
CA ASN A 348 28.22 1.71 -2.27
C ASN A 348 27.87 0.30 -2.75
N LEU A 349 26.92 -0.39 -2.11
CA LEU A 349 26.41 -1.67 -2.58
C LEU A 349 25.65 -1.54 -3.91
N LEU A 350 24.78 -0.54 -4.05
CA LEU A 350 24.06 -0.27 -5.29
C LEU A 350 25.04 0.01 -6.45
N LYS A 351 26.08 0.82 -6.23
CA LYS A 351 27.16 1.06 -7.20
C LYS A 351 27.92 -0.21 -7.57
N TYR A 352 28.24 -1.06 -6.60
CA TYR A 352 28.86 -2.34 -6.88
C TYR A 352 27.97 -3.26 -7.71
N TRP A 353 26.70 -3.42 -7.34
CA TRP A 353 25.76 -4.29 -8.02
C TRP A 353 25.42 -3.81 -9.44
N SER A 354 25.40 -2.49 -9.67
CA SER A 354 25.24 -1.89 -11.01
C SER A 354 26.53 -1.89 -11.86
N GLY A 355 27.67 -2.33 -11.31
CA GLY A 355 28.96 -2.37 -12.03
C GLY A 355 29.68 -1.02 -12.10
N THR A 356 29.24 -0.01 -11.35
CA THR A 356 29.84 1.35 -11.33
C THR A 356 30.76 1.61 -10.12
N GLY A 357 30.82 0.66 -9.19
CA GLY A 357 31.63 0.76 -7.97
C GLY A 357 32.40 -0.53 -7.65
N SER A 358 33.36 -0.43 -6.73
CA SER A 358 34.14 -1.55 -6.26
C SER A 358 33.36 -2.44 -5.31
N LYS A 359 33.67 -3.75 -5.30
CA LYS A 359 33.08 -4.68 -4.33
C LYS A 359 33.49 -4.28 -2.89
N PRO A 360 32.54 -4.00 -1.99
CA PRO A 360 32.86 -3.73 -0.59
C PRO A 360 33.37 -4.99 0.10
N SER A 361 34.08 -4.83 1.22
CA SER A 361 34.36 -5.95 2.12
C SER A 361 33.07 -6.49 2.71
N VAL A 362 33.03 -7.75 3.10
CA VAL A 362 31.85 -8.37 3.75
C VAL A 362 31.41 -7.55 4.96
N GLN A 363 32.33 -7.14 5.82
CA GLN A 363 32.02 -6.32 6.99
C GLN A 363 31.44 -4.95 6.64
N ALA A 364 31.96 -4.26 5.62
CA ALA A 364 31.43 -3.00 5.16
C ALA A 364 30.01 -3.15 4.56
N ALA A 365 29.77 -4.25 3.85
CA ALA A 365 28.43 -4.57 3.31
C ALA A 365 27.42 -4.85 4.43
N ILE A 366 27.79 -5.66 5.44
CA ILE A 366 26.93 -5.90 6.62
C ILE A 366 26.59 -4.58 7.32
N THR A 367 27.60 -3.74 7.58
CA THR A 367 27.39 -2.42 8.22
C THR A 367 26.45 -1.53 7.40
N GLY A 368 26.64 -1.46 6.08
CA GLY A 368 25.81 -0.64 5.18
C GLY A 368 24.36 -1.13 5.13
N LEU A 369 24.14 -2.45 5.05
CA LEU A 369 22.81 -3.06 5.06
C LEU A 369 22.11 -2.88 6.40
N THR A 370 22.83 -3.08 7.51
CA THR A 370 22.30 -2.84 8.86
C THR A 370 21.85 -1.37 9.02
N GLN A 371 22.67 -0.42 8.61
CA GLN A 371 22.32 1.00 8.66
C GLN A 371 21.11 1.32 7.77
N GLN A 372 21.04 0.74 6.56
CA GLN A 372 19.90 0.93 5.67
C GLN A 372 18.62 0.35 6.27
N ALA A 373 18.67 -0.84 6.88
CA ALA A 373 17.53 -1.42 7.57
C ALA A 373 17.01 -0.52 8.71
N ILE A 374 17.92 0.13 9.46
CA ILE A 374 17.57 1.09 10.51
C ILE A 374 16.95 2.37 9.90
N TYR A 375 17.38 2.79 8.72
CA TYR A 375 16.84 3.98 8.06
C TYR A 375 15.40 3.84 7.58
N PHE A 376 14.88 2.63 7.48
CA PHE A 376 13.44 2.39 7.25
C PHE A 376 12.57 2.69 8.48
N ASN A 377 13.17 2.82 9.67
CA ASN A 377 12.42 3.25 10.83
C ASN A 377 11.95 4.70 10.65
N ASN A 378 10.70 4.95 10.97
CA ASN A 378 10.03 6.23 10.74
C ASN A 378 10.75 7.44 11.34
N ASP A 379 11.46 7.24 12.47
CA ASP A 379 12.27 8.29 13.11
C ASP A 379 13.44 8.77 12.24
N ASN A 380 13.80 8.01 11.21
CA ASN A 380 14.87 8.33 10.27
C ASN A 380 14.38 8.73 8.87
N CYS A 381 13.07 8.71 8.64
CA CYS A 381 12.47 9.09 7.37
C CYS A 381 12.11 10.58 7.33
N GLU A 382 12.05 11.14 6.13
CA GLU A 382 11.51 12.47 5.87
C GLU A 382 10.01 12.34 5.57
N PHE A 383 9.18 13.16 6.23
CA PHE A 383 7.74 13.14 6.03
C PHE A 383 7.33 14.08 4.90
N ASN A 384 6.58 13.57 3.92
CA ASN A 384 6.03 14.33 2.81
C ASN A 384 4.61 14.80 3.16
N GLU A 385 4.52 15.93 3.88
CA GLU A 385 3.26 16.51 4.33
C GLU A 385 2.34 16.92 3.16
N ASP A 386 2.91 17.39 2.07
CA ASP A 386 2.21 17.80 0.86
C ASP A 386 1.36 16.68 0.26
N MET A 387 1.86 15.44 0.27
CA MET A 387 1.12 14.29 -0.21
C MET A 387 -0.13 14.03 0.65
N ILE A 388 0.01 14.04 1.97
CA ILE A 388 -1.12 13.81 2.89
C ILE A 388 -2.14 14.95 2.81
N ASP A 389 -1.66 16.19 2.68
CA ASP A 389 -2.51 17.37 2.47
C ASP A 389 -3.36 17.22 1.18
N ALA A 390 -2.73 16.75 0.09
CA ALA A 390 -3.40 16.48 -1.17
C ALA A 390 -4.47 15.38 -1.06
N MET A 391 -4.17 14.30 -0.32
CA MET A 391 -5.06 13.15 -0.19
C MET A 391 -6.28 13.42 0.70
N PHE A 392 -6.19 14.29 1.66
CA PHE A 392 -7.26 14.51 2.64
C PHE A 392 -7.84 15.93 2.60
N ARG A 393 -7.05 16.97 2.87
CA ARG A 393 -7.56 18.34 2.96
C ARG A 393 -7.98 18.87 1.58
N GLN A 394 -7.12 18.74 0.56
CA GLN A 394 -7.40 19.29 -0.77
C GLN A 394 -8.59 18.61 -1.46
N VAL A 395 -8.91 17.37 -1.13
CA VAL A 395 -10.13 16.68 -1.59
C VAL A 395 -11.40 17.39 -1.10
N GLN A 396 -11.34 18.03 0.09
CA GLN A 396 -12.50 18.64 0.76
C GLN A 396 -12.61 20.15 0.58
N THR A 397 -11.51 20.85 0.24
CA THR A 397 -11.47 22.31 0.16
C THR A 397 -10.50 22.83 -0.89
N THR A 398 -10.78 24.02 -1.36
CA THR A 398 -9.88 24.81 -2.23
C THR A 398 -9.10 25.88 -1.46
N GLU A 399 -9.26 25.96 -0.12
CA GLU A 399 -8.52 26.91 0.70
C GLU A 399 -7.03 26.60 0.67
N LEU A 400 -6.22 27.64 0.59
CA LEU A 400 -4.76 27.54 0.67
C LEU A 400 -4.32 27.34 2.12
N LYS A 401 -3.23 26.58 2.31
CA LYS A 401 -2.54 26.41 3.59
C LYS A 401 -1.09 26.88 3.40
N PRO A 402 -0.58 27.78 4.24
CA PRO A 402 0.81 28.20 4.15
C PRO A 402 1.77 27.01 4.24
N PHE A 403 2.71 26.94 3.28
CA PHE A 403 3.79 25.95 3.32
C PHE A 403 4.81 26.31 4.39
N ARG A 404 5.14 27.61 4.47
CA ARG A 404 6.03 28.19 5.49
C ARG A 404 5.52 29.54 6.00
N GLU A 405 5.98 29.93 7.18
CA GLU A 405 5.82 31.30 7.64
C GLU A 405 6.77 32.22 6.87
N ASN A 406 6.24 32.93 5.88
CA ASN A 406 6.97 33.95 5.14
C ASN A 406 6.99 35.26 5.91
N LYS A 407 8.17 35.87 6.10
CA LYS A 407 8.34 37.17 6.80
C LYS A 407 8.91 38.22 5.87
N ILE A 408 8.33 39.43 5.93
CA ILE A 408 8.84 40.61 5.21
C ILE A 408 9.24 41.65 6.23
N PRO A 409 10.49 42.18 6.17
CA PRO A 409 11.55 41.85 5.20
C PRO A 409 12.17 40.46 5.42
N GLY A 410 12.49 39.75 4.32
CA GLY A 410 13.09 38.42 4.31
C GLY A 410 13.28 37.89 2.90
N ILE A 411 13.81 36.69 2.80
CA ILE A 411 13.95 35.96 1.52
C ILE A 411 12.72 35.09 1.35
N LEU A 412 12.04 35.17 0.20
CA LEU A 412 10.96 34.31 -0.22
C LEU A 412 11.43 33.48 -1.41
N PHE A 413 11.37 32.16 -1.28
CA PHE A 413 11.67 31.25 -2.39
C PHE A 413 10.41 30.94 -3.18
N GLY A 414 10.47 31.00 -4.51
CA GLY A 414 9.35 30.68 -5.38
C GLY A 414 8.89 29.22 -5.24
N SER A 415 9.78 28.33 -4.81
CA SER A 415 9.46 26.92 -4.51
C SER A 415 8.62 26.73 -3.24
N ASP A 416 8.58 27.73 -2.36
CA ASP A 416 7.84 27.66 -1.07
C ASP A 416 6.41 28.21 -1.19
N TYR A 417 5.76 28.00 -2.35
CA TYR A 417 4.36 28.34 -2.54
C TYR A 417 3.45 27.50 -1.63
N ASP A 418 2.26 28.03 -1.33
CA ASP A 418 1.31 27.43 -0.38
C ASP A 418 0.82 26.06 -0.84
N TYR A 419 0.40 25.22 0.10
CA TYR A 419 -0.34 23.99 -0.20
C TYR A 419 -1.70 24.33 -0.75
N GLY A 420 -2.11 23.66 -1.81
CA GLY A 420 -3.43 23.82 -2.42
C GLY A 420 -3.54 23.13 -3.76
N ARG A 421 -4.76 23.10 -4.28
CA ARG A 421 -5.07 22.45 -5.56
C ARG A 421 -4.34 23.09 -6.74
N TYR A 422 -4.07 22.28 -7.73
CA TYR A 422 -3.68 22.72 -9.06
C TYR A 422 -4.64 23.80 -9.61
N ASN A 423 -4.12 24.78 -10.33
CA ASN A 423 -4.80 26.00 -10.80
C ASN A 423 -5.26 27.00 -9.70
N ILE A 424 -4.95 26.73 -8.43
CA ILE A 424 -5.24 27.64 -7.31
C ILE A 424 -3.95 28.05 -6.62
N ALA A 425 -3.19 27.10 -6.08
CA ALA A 425 -1.90 27.36 -5.44
C ALA A 425 -0.77 27.51 -6.46
N TYR A 426 -0.84 26.77 -7.54
CA TYR A 426 0.17 26.73 -8.60
C TYR A 426 -0.44 26.33 -9.94
N ARG A 427 0.33 26.49 -11.00
CA ARG A 427 -0.04 26.04 -12.33
C ARG A 427 1.19 25.57 -13.09
N ASP A 428 1.07 24.40 -13.71
CA ASP A 428 2.05 23.83 -14.62
C ASP A 428 1.33 23.19 -15.82
N ASN A 429 2.06 22.84 -16.89
CA ASN A 429 1.47 22.17 -18.05
C ASN A 429 1.55 20.65 -17.94
N ASP A 430 2.62 20.12 -17.33
CA ASP A 430 2.92 18.70 -17.23
C ASP A 430 2.96 18.25 -15.76
N TYR A 431 1.89 18.54 -15.01
CA TYR A 431 1.79 18.35 -13.55
C TYR A 431 1.37 16.94 -13.12
N GLN A 432 1.08 16.03 -14.06
CA GLN A 432 0.64 14.67 -13.75
C GLN A 432 1.08 13.70 -14.85
N ASN A 433 1.27 12.43 -14.47
CA ASN A 433 1.56 11.36 -15.41
C ASN A 433 0.26 10.69 -15.88
N VAL A 434 -0.13 10.93 -17.13
CA VAL A 434 -1.29 10.29 -17.76
C VAL A 434 -0.93 9.78 -19.16
N ASN A 435 -1.39 8.57 -19.50
CA ASN A 435 -1.17 7.96 -20.81
C ASN A 435 0.31 7.90 -21.23
N SER A 436 1.18 7.44 -20.35
CA SER A 436 2.64 7.35 -20.56
C SER A 436 3.37 8.67 -20.80
N GLY A 437 2.75 9.82 -20.52
CA GLY A 437 3.43 11.11 -20.47
C GLY A 437 4.46 11.20 -19.36
N THR A 438 5.46 12.03 -19.53
CA THR A 438 6.35 12.42 -18.42
C THR A 438 5.79 13.67 -17.76
N TRP A 439 5.89 13.70 -16.46
CA TRP A 439 5.55 14.85 -15.64
C TRP A 439 6.72 15.09 -14.70
N ASN A 440 6.88 16.28 -14.20
CA ASN A 440 7.91 16.70 -13.25
C ASN A 440 9.25 15.93 -13.37
N ASN A 441 10.22 16.53 -13.99
CA ASN A 441 11.58 15.97 -14.10
C ASN A 441 12.41 16.14 -12.81
N GLY A 442 11.96 16.97 -11.88
CA GLY A 442 12.71 17.35 -10.69
C GLY A 442 12.55 16.39 -9.51
N TRP A 443 11.38 15.95 -9.14
CA TRP A 443 11.07 15.02 -8.01
C TRP A 443 11.90 15.24 -6.75
N VAL A 444 12.29 16.49 -6.47
CA VAL A 444 13.34 16.73 -5.48
C VAL A 444 12.88 17.48 -4.24
N TYR A 445 11.69 18.08 -4.27
CA TYR A 445 11.22 18.94 -3.20
C TYR A 445 9.79 18.65 -2.76
N ARG A 446 8.81 18.71 -3.70
CA ARG A 446 7.39 18.45 -3.47
C ARG A 446 6.84 17.59 -4.58
N ASN A 447 5.79 16.82 -4.28
CA ASN A 447 5.16 15.92 -5.25
C ASN A 447 4.05 16.61 -6.08
N ASP A 448 4.08 17.92 -6.24
CA ASP A 448 3.03 18.68 -6.94
C ASP A 448 3.09 18.61 -8.47
N GLY A 449 4.13 18.00 -9.03
CA GLY A 449 4.31 17.87 -10.47
C GLY A 449 4.87 19.13 -11.15
N ILE A 450 5.38 20.10 -10.37
CA ILE A 450 6.07 21.28 -10.90
C ILE A 450 7.53 20.94 -11.18
N ASP A 451 8.07 21.48 -12.27
CA ASP A 451 9.47 21.37 -12.64
C ASP A 451 10.37 22.13 -11.66
N LEU A 452 10.80 21.45 -10.61
CA LEU A 452 11.75 21.96 -9.62
C LEU A 452 13.08 21.24 -9.75
N GLU A 453 14.17 22.01 -9.86
CA GLU A 453 15.53 21.49 -9.95
C GLU A 453 16.39 22.06 -8.83
N LYS A 454 17.44 21.29 -8.46
CA LYS A 454 18.46 21.79 -7.55
C LYS A 454 19.26 22.87 -8.24
N CYS A 455 19.32 24.06 -7.64
CA CYS A 455 20.19 25.14 -8.13
C CYS A 455 21.56 25.06 -7.44
N SER A 456 22.54 25.70 -8.08
CA SER A 456 23.91 25.84 -7.55
C SER A 456 24.16 27.21 -6.90
N ASP A 457 23.11 27.97 -6.62
CA ASP A 457 23.20 29.29 -6.00
C ASP A 457 23.79 29.22 -4.58
N ALA A 458 24.45 30.28 -4.17
CA ALA A 458 25.08 30.36 -2.86
C ALA A 458 24.08 30.54 -1.70
N ILE A 459 22.79 30.74 -2.01
CA ILE A 459 21.71 30.89 -1.03
C ILE A 459 21.00 29.53 -0.87
N SER A 460 21.05 28.96 0.33
CA SER A 460 20.30 27.74 0.64
C SER A 460 18.87 28.10 1.04
N SER A 461 17.93 27.36 0.52
CA SER A 461 16.52 27.38 0.92
C SER A 461 16.30 26.73 2.28
#